data_2e4a5079137371696a8c3d4b4dbfc132
#
_entry.id   2e4a5079137371696a8c3d4b4dbfc132
#
_cell.length_a   1.000
_cell.length_b   1.000
_cell.length_c   1.000
_cell.angle_alpha   90.00
_cell.angle_beta   90.00
_cell.angle_gamma   90.00
#
_symmetry.space_group_name_H-M   'P 1'
#
loop_
_entity.id
_entity.type
_entity.pdbx_description
1 polymer ?
#
loop_
_entity_poly.entity_id
_entity_poly.type
_entity_poly.pdbx_seq_one_letter_code
_entity_poly.pdbx_strand_id
1 'polypeptide(L)'
;KNNKKRNKVFKDVATTGKSTMGWFHGFKLHIVINDRGEILSFCVTQANVDDREPLKNESFLKAVFGKLFGDKGYISKELHKLLFVDGIELITNIKNNMKNSLMLLSDKILLRKRSVIETVNDELKNICQVEHSRHRSVTNFLSNLIAGIIAYQFLPKKPSIKFEHLNSSQLALY
;
A
#
# COMPACT_ATOMS: atom_id res chain seq x y z
N LYS A 1 0.77 18.37 -17.28
CA LYS A 1 -0.27 18.30 -18.35
C LYS A 1 0.25 17.77 -19.70
N ASN A 2 1.53 17.90 -20.02
CA ASN A 2 2.09 17.53 -21.33
C ASN A 2 2.34 16.02 -21.55
N ASN A 3 2.43 15.21 -20.49
CA ASN A 3 2.77 13.78 -20.60
C ASN A 3 1.64 12.95 -21.25
N LYS A 4 0.38 13.34 -21.12
CA LYS A 4 -0.76 12.63 -21.70
C LYS A 4 -0.70 12.58 -23.24
N LYS A 5 -0.29 13.66 -23.89
CA LYS A 5 -0.17 13.74 -25.36
C LYS A 5 1.06 13.00 -25.90
N ARG A 6 2.12 12.83 -25.08
CA ARG A 6 3.38 12.19 -25.48
C ARG A 6 3.37 10.67 -25.35
N ASN A 7 2.53 10.12 -24.45
CA ASN A 7 2.55 8.70 -24.14
C ASN A 7 1.50 7.94 -24.95
N LYS A 8 1.82 7.66 -26.23
CA LYS A 8 0.92 6.91 -27.11
C LYS A 8 0.72 5.45 -26.69
N VAL A 9 1.71 4.85 -26.01
CA VAL A 9 1.72 3.44 -25.59
C VAL A 9 0.63 3.14 -24.54
N PHE A 10 0.36 4.10 -23.65
CA PHE A 10 -0.57 3.93 -22.55
C PHE A 10 -1.87 4.71 -22.73
N LYS A 11 -2.15 5.20 -23.95
CA LYS A 11 -3.26 6.12 -24.25
C LYS A 11 -4.62 5.59 -23.76
N ASP A 12 -4.87 4.29 -23.98
CA ASP A 12 -6.17 3.66 -23.70
C ASP A 12 -6.18 2.87 -22.38
N VAL A 13 -5.03 2.78 -21.69
CA VAL A 13 -4.86 1.96 -20.48
C VAL A 13 -4.58 2.81 -19.24
N ALA A 14 -3.83 3.91 -19.39
CA ALA A 14 -3.51 4.80 -18.29
C ALA A 14 -4.53 5.93 -18.15
N THR A 15 -4.76 6.36 -16.91
CA THR A 15 -5.66 7.48 -16.59
C THR A 15 -4.93 8.59 -15.85
N THR A 16 -5.59 9.72 -15.67
CA THR A 16 -5.08 10.83 -14.87
C THR A 16 -5.68 10.77 -13.48
N GLY A 17 -4.84 10.72 -12.47
CA GLY A 17 -5.22 10.77 -11.07
C GLY A 17 -4.50 11.90 -10.34
N LYS A 18 -4.85 12.09 -9.06
CA LYS A 18 -4.26 13.09 -8.18
C LYS A 18 -3.61 12.38 -6.99
N SER A 19 -2.38 12.75 -6.69
CA SER A 19 -1.65 12.35 -5.48
C SER A 19 -1.39 13.57 -4.59
N THR A 20 -0.77 13.36 -3.44
CA THR A 20 -0.27 14.45 -2.57
C THR A 20 0.75 15.35 -3.28
N MET A 21 1.50 14.79 -4.24
CA MET A 21 2.48 15.52 -5.06
C MET A 21 1.88 16.19 -6.30
N GLY A 22 0.55 16.08 -6.52
CA GLY A 22 -0.15 16.70 -7.64
C GLY A 22 -0.76 15.72 -8.62
N TRP A 23 -1.06 16.23 -9.82
CA TRP A 23 -1.67 15.45 -10.90
C TRP A 23 -0.62 14.61 -11.64
N PHE A 24 -0.91 13.33 -11.83
CA PHE A 24 -0.09 12.42 -12.64
C PHE A 24 -0.95 11.62 -13.62
N HIS A 25 -0.32 11.08 -14.67
CA HIS A 25 -0.97 10.21 -15.65
C HIS A 25 -0.24 8.87 -15.67
N GLY A 26 -0.95 7.79 -15.37
CA GLY A 26 -0.33 6.46 -15.26
C GLY A 26 -1.15 5.49 -14.42
N PHE A 27 -0.43 4.77 -13.57
CA PHE A 27 -0.94 3.70 -12.72
C PHE A 27 -0.57 3.94 -11.26
N LYS A 28 -1.27 3.27 -10.35
CA LYS A 28 -0.92 3.13 -8.95
C LYS A 28 -0.51 1.69 -8.68
N LEU A 29 0.58 1.50 -7.97
CA LEU A 29 0.98 0.22 -7.40
C LEU A 29 0.48 0.17 -5.96
N HIS A 30 -0.33 -0.83 -5.64
CA HIS A 30 -0.79 -1.13 -4.29
C HIS A 30 -0.03 -2.35 -3.80
N ILE A 31 0.51 -2.29 -2.60
CA ILE A 31 1.22 -3.40 -1.97
C ILE A 31 0.77 -3.60 -0.53
N VAL A 32 0.76 -4.85 -0.10
CA VAL A 32 0.61 -5.25 1.29
C VAL A 32 1.90 -5.94 1.70
N ILE A 33 2.46 -5.52 2.81
CA ILE A 33 3.68 -6.11 3.38
C ILE A 33 3.41 -6.66 4.78
N ASN A 34 4.24 -7.61 5.21
CA ASN A 34 4.29 -8.04 6.59
C ASN A 34 5.29 -7.20 7.42
N ASP A 35 5.42 -7.51 8.69
CA ASP A 35 6.35 -6.88 9.63
C ASP A 35 7.83 -7.08 9.28
N ARG A 36 8.15 -8.07 8.43
CA ARG A 36 9.49 -8.35 7.92
C ARG A 36 9.80 -7.62 6.60
N GLY A 37 8.88 -6.77 6.13
CA GLY A 37 9.01 -6.07 4.86
C GLY A 37 8.82 -6.95 3.62
N GLU A 38 8.34 -8.17 3.77
CA GLU A 38 8.04 -9.04 2.63
C GLU A 38 6.71 -8.66 2.00
N ILE A 39 6.66 -8.58 0.67
CA ILE A 39 5.43 -8.27 -0.05
C ILE A 39 4.54 -9.51 -0.08
N LEU A 40 3.39 -9.44 0.60
CA LEU A 40 2.38 -10.50 0.64
C LEU A 40 1.47 -10.46 -0.58
N SER A 41 1.16 -9.25 -1.05
CA SER A 41 0.30 -9.05 -2.19
C SER A 41 0.58 -7.72 -2.88
N PHE A 42 0.32 -7.66 -4.18
CA PHE A 42 0.36 -6.43 -4.94
C PHE A 42 -0.70 -6.41 -6.04
N CYS A 43 -1.14 -5.22 -6.41
CA CYS A 43 -1.93 -5.02 -7.61
C CYS A 43 -1.66 -3.65 -8.24
N VAL A 44 -2.01 -3.52 -9.51
CA VAL A 44 -1.85 -2.29 -10.28
C VAL A 44 -3.23 -1.80 -10.69
N THR A 45 -3.52 -0.54 -10.42
CA THR A 45 -4.75 0.11 -10.85
C THR A 45 -4.45 1.35 -11.70
N GLN A 46 -5.45 1.82 -12.41
CA GLN A 46 -5.38 3.12 -13.07
C GLN A 46 -5.28 4.24 -12.02
N ALA A 47 -4.65 5.36 -12.39
CA ALA A 47 -4.37 6.48 -11.48
C ALA A 47 -5.61 7.11 -10.82
N ASN A 48 -6.79 7.02 -11.44
CA ASN A 48 -8.06 7.56 -10.93
C ASN A 48 -8.82 6.63 -9.99
N VAL A 49 -8.40 5.36 -9.84
CA VAL A 49 -9.05 4.40 -8.95
C VAL A 49 -8.80 4.79 -7.49
N ASP A 50 -9.82 4.67 -6.64
CA ASP A 50 -9.70 4.91 -5.19
C ASP A 50 -8.76 3.88 -4.56
N ASP A 51 -7.91 4.32 -3.62
CA ASP A 51 -6.92 3.45 -2.98
C ASP A 51 -7.55 2.33 -2.12
N ARG A 52 -8.84 2.46 -1.79
CA ARG A 52 -9.62 1.45 -1.06
C ARG A 52 -10.16 0.33 -1.94
N GLU A 53 -10.27 0.54 -3.26
CA GLU A 53 -10.86 -0.46 -4.18
C GLU A 53 -10.09 -1.80 -4.19
N PRO A 54 -8.75 -1.83 -4.20
CA PRO A 54 -8.02 -3.09 -4.10
C PRO A 54 -8.34 -3.91 -2.85
N LEU A 55 -8.63 -3.25 -1.72
CA LEU A 55 -8.97 -3.92 -0.46
C LEU A 55 -10.36 -4.58 -0.45
N LYS A 56 -11.18 -4.37 -1.48
CA LYS A 56 -12.46 -5.06 -1.68
C LYS A 56 -12.31 -6.33 -2.52
N ASN A 57 -11.11 -6.59 -3.04
CA ASN A 57 -10.84 -7.73 -3.90
C ASN A 57 -10.25 -8.88 -3.08
N GLU A 58 -11.00 -9.96 -2.93
CA GLU A 58 -10.57 -11.17 -2.21
C GLU A 58 -9.24 -11.73 -2.72
N SER A 59 -9.00 -11.69 -4.04
CA SER A 59 -7.74 -12.18 -4.62
C SER A 59 -6.54 -11.38 -4.14
N PHE A 60 -6.70 -10.06 -3.93
CA PHE A 60 -5.64 -9.19 -3.44
C PHE A 60 -5.34 -9.46 -1.96
N LEU A 61 -6.35 -9.86 -1.18
CA LEU A 61 -6.21 -10.10 0.25
C LEU A 61 -6.05 -11.58 0.63
N LYS A 62 -5.99 -12.48 -0.35
CA LYS A 62 -5.94 -13.94 -0.11
C LYS A 62 -4.85 -14.40 0.87
N ALA A 63 -3.71 -13.71 0.90
CA ALA A 63 -2.58 -14.02 1.80
C ALA A 63 -2.57 -13.15 3.07
N VAL A 64 -3.60 -12.33 3.29
CA VAL A 64 -3.67 -11.36 4.39
C VAL A 64 -4.68 -11.83 5.43
N PHE A 65 -4.28 -11.86 6.70
CA PHE A 65 -5.16 -12.21 7.83
C PHE A 65 -4.72 -11.46 9.09
N GLY A 66 -5.63 -11.35 10.06
CA GLY A 66 -5.37 -10.68 11.34
C GLY A 66 -5.41 -9.15 11.21
N LYS A 67 -4.39 -8.44 11.68
CA LYS A 67 -4.39 -6.98 11.74
C LYS A 67 -3.72 -6.35 10.52
N LEU A 68 -4.44 -5.47 9.84
CA LEU A 68 -3.95 -4.69 8.71
C LEU A 68 -3.84 -3.21 9.11
N PHE A 69 -2.66 -2.65 9.07
CA PHE A 69 -2.41 -1.25 9.42
C PHE A 69 -2.39 -0.36 8.19
N GLY A 70 -3.28 0.63 8.17
CA GLY A 70 -3.45 1.53 7.03
C GLY A 70 -3.34 3.01 7.39
N ASP A 71 -3.31 3.87 6.38
CA ASP A 71 -3.38 5.31 6.56
C ASP A 71 -4.83 5.80 6.73
N LYS A 72 -5.01 7.05 7.15
CA LYS A 72 -6.32 7.72 7.31
C LYS A 72 -7.16 7.71 6.03
N GLY A 73 -6.54 7.56 4.87
CA GLY A 73 -7.22 7.43 3.58
C GLY A 73 -8.12 6.20 3.47
N TYR A 74 -7.80 5.13 4.22
CA TYR A 74 -8.55 3.87 4.20
C TYR A 74 -9.76 3.85 5.13
N ILE A 75 -10.04 4.93 5.87
CA ILE A 75 -11.22 5.01 6.75
C ILE A 75 -12.50 4.94 5.94
N SER A 76 -13.25 3.85 6.10
CA SER A 76 -14.58 3.62 5.55
C SER A 76 -15.30 2.59 6.40
N LYS A 77 -16.52 2.91 6.85
CA LYS A 77 -17.34 1.96 7.63
C LYS A 77 -17.65 0.68 6.87
N GLU A 78 -17.90 0.81 5.56
CA GLU A 78 -18.19 -0.32 4.67
C GLU A 78 -16.96 -1.22 4.52
N LEU A 79 -15.79 -0.62 4.26
CA LEU A 79 -14.55 -1.37 4.13
C LEU A 79 -14.18 -2.11 5.42
N HIS A 80 -14.32 -1.45 6.58
CA HIS A 80 -14.07 -2.10 7.87
C HIS A 80 -14.97 -3.32 8.10
N LYS A 81 -16.27 -3.21 7.77
CA LYS A 81 -17.21 -4.33 7.90
C LYS A 81 -16.85 -5.49 6.96
N LEU A 82 -16.53 -5.17 5.70
CA LEU A 82 -16.15 -6.16 4.70
C LEU A 82 -14.91 -6.93 5.14
N LEU A 83 -13.85 -6.23 5.49
CA LEU A 83 -12.59 -6.84 5.93
C LEU A 83 -12.75 -7.65 7.22
N PHE A 84 -13.58 -7.19 8.15
CA PHE A 84 -13.85 -7.90 9.39
C PHE A 84 -14.52 -9.27 9.16
N VAL A 85 -15.43 -9.36 8.19
CA VAL A 85 -16.04 -10.63 7.78
C VAL A 85 -14.99 -11.61 7.24
N ASP A 86 -13.98 -11.09 6.55
CA ASP A 86 -12.85 -11.87 6.00
C ASP A 86 -11.75 -12.15 7.05
N GLY A 87 -11.99 -11.84 8.33
CA GLY A 87 -11.03 -12.06 9.42
C GLY A 87 -9.88 -11.06 9.44
N ILE A 88 -10.05 -9.89 8.81
CA ILE A 88 -9.05 -8.81 8.76
C ILE A 88 -9.54 -7.62 9.58
N GLU A 89 -8.82 -7.28 10.65
CA GLU A 89 -9.05 -6.07 11.43
C GLU A 89 -8.24 -4.90 10.86
N LEU A 90 -8.91 -3.96 10.17
CA LEU A 90 -8.26 -2.78 9.63
C LEU A 90 -8.04 -1.72 10.73
N ILE A 91 -6.79 -1.39 11.02
CA ILE A 91 -6.39 -0.41 12.02
C ILE A 91 -5.82 0.82 11.32
N THR A 92 -6.42 1.99 11.59
CA THR A 92 -6.01 3.27 11.00
C THR A 92 -5.96 4.35 12.07
N ASN A 93 -5.21 5.42 11.83
CA ASN A 93 -5.34 6.63 12.63
C ASN A 93 -6.71 7.27 12.39
N ILE A 94 -7.31 7.86 13.43
CA ILE A 94 -8.55 8.64 13.30
C ILE A 94 -8.29 9.99 12.61
N LYS A 95 -9.32 10.53 11.96
CA LYS A 95 -9.30 11.90 11.43
C LYS A 95 -9.54 12.90 12.58
N ASN A 96 -9.03 14.12 12.42
CA ASN A 96 -9.13 15.17 13.44
C ASN A 96 -10.59 15.52 13.84
N ASN A 97 -11.55 15.25 12.94
CA ASN A 97 -12.98 15.48 13.16
C ASN A 97 -13.73 14.25 13.70
N MET A 98 -13.03 13.15 14.02
CA MET A 98 -13.62 11.95 14.61
C MET A 98 -13.47 11.98 16.14
N LYS A 99 -14.42 11.36 16.84
CA LYS A 99 -14.32 11.17 18.29
C LYS A 99 -13.12 10.27 18.62
N ASN A 100 -12.43 10.61 19.70
CA ASN A 100 -11.37 9.75 20.22
C ASN A 100 -11.94 8.39 20.60
N SER A 101 -11.18 7.35 20.35
CA SER A 101 -11.50 5.97 20.74
C SER A 101 -10.31 5.34 21.46
N LEU A 102 -10.59 4.34 22.28
CA LEU A 102 -9.54 3.55 22.92
C LEU A 102 -8.98 2.55 21.92
N MET A 103 -7.68 2.37 21.97
CA MET A 103 -6.94 1.41 21.16
C MET A 103 -5.93 0.70 22.05
N LEU A 104 -5.57 -0.55 21.72
CA LEU A 104 -4.47 -1.22 22.40
C LEU A 104 -3.17 -0.45 22.19
N LEU A 105 -2.35 -0.31 23.22
CA LEU A 105 -1.07 0.38 23.13
C LEU A 105 -0.14 -0.28 22.09
N SER A 106 -0.18 -1.61 22.02
CA SER A 106 0.51 -2.40 20.99
C SER A 106 0.12 -1.96 19.57
N ASP A 107 -1.17 -1.82 19.31
CA ASP A 107 -1.70 -1.42 18.00
C ASP A 107 -1.31 0.02 17.66
N LYS A 108 -1.33 0.91 18.65
CA LYS A 108 -0.87 2.30 18.49
C LYS A 108 0.62 2.38 18.13
N ILE A 109 1.45 1.52 18.73
CA ILE A 109 2.88 1.46 18.42
C ILE A 109 3.09 0.89 17.01
N LEU A 110 2.40 -0.19 16.64
CA LEU A 110 2.47 -0.78 15.30
C LEU A 110 1.98 0.18 14.23
N LEU A 111 0.92 0.92 14.52
CA LEU A 111 0.39 1.94 13.60
C LEU A 111 1.41 3.07 13.34
N ARG A 112 2.25 3.44 14.31
CA ARG A 112 3.37 4.36 14.09
C ARG A 112 4.49 3.73 13.25
N LYS A 113 4.81 2.46 13.53
CA LYS A 113 5.84 1.70 12.81
C LYS A 113 5.43 1.33 11.36
N ARG A 114 4.17 1.56 10.96
CA ARG A 114 3.71 1.33 9.57
C ARG A 114 4.50 2.11 8.51
N SER A 115 5.24 3.16 8.90
CA SER A 115 6.13 3.90 8.00
C SER A 115 7.20 3.04 7.31
N VAL A 116 7.40 1.80 7.77
CA VAL A 116 8.25 0.82 7.07
C VAL A 116 7.82 0.64 5.61
N ILE A 117 6.53 0.81 5.26
CA ILE A 117 6.03 0.77 3.89
C ILE A 117 6.65 1.87 3.01
N GLU A 118 6.97 3.03 3.59
CA GLU A 118 7.61 4.13 2.86
C GLU A 118 9.03 3.74 2.45
N THR A 119 9.77 3.06 3.34
CA THR A 119 11.10 2.52 3.03
C THR A 119 11.03 1.43 1.97
N VAL A 120 10.06 0.51 2.06
CA VAL A 120 9.82 -0.51 1.02
C VAL A 120 9.53 0.13 -0.33
N ASN A 121 8.68 1.15 -0.35
CA ASN A 121 8.39 1.90 -1.59
C ASN A 121 9.64 2.61 -2.14
N ASP A 122 10.48 3.17 -1.28
CA ASP A 122 11.74 3.80 -1.68
C ASP A 122 12.71 2.77 -2.29
N GLU A 123 12.86 1.61 -1.68
CA GLU A 123 13.69 0.52 -2.22
C GLU A 123 13.18 0.00 -3.57
N LEU A 124 11.87 -0.18 -3.72
CA LEU A 124 11.25 -0.55 -4.99
C LEU A 124 11.55 0.48 -6.10
N LYS A 125 11.51 1.76 -5.77
CA LYS A 125 11.76 2.85 -6.72
C LYS A 125 13.24 3.00 -7.07
N ASN A 126 14.10 3.06 -6.05
CA ASN A 126 15.48 3.49 -6.20
C ASN A 126 16.45 2.32 -6.37
N ILE A 127 16.19 1.16 -5.76
CA ILE A 127 17.01 -0.04 -5.91
C ILE A 127 16.49 -0.91 -7.06
N CYS A 128 15.18 -1.24 -7.02
CA CYS A 128 14.57 -2.12 -8.03
C CYS A 128 14.09 -1.38 -9.29
N GLN A 129 14.24 -0.07 -9.36
CA GLN A 129 14.01 0.78 -10.54
C GLN A 129 12.58 0.66 -11.14
N VAL A 130 11.58 0.41 -10.32
CA VAL A 130 10.20 0.15 -10.77
C VAL A 130 9.58 1.34 -11.51
N GLU A 131 9.97 2.58 -11.16
CA GLU A 131 9.42 3.81 -11.75
C GLU A 131 10.24 4.36 -12.94
N HIS A 132 11.49 3.94 -13.12
CA HIS A 132 12.46 4.65 -13.97
C HIS A 132 12.58 4.13 -15.41
N SER A 133 11.57 3.44 -15.93
CA SER A 133 11.66 2.84 -17.24
C SER A 133 10.76 3.52 -18.26
N ARG A 134 11.33 3.77 -19.45
CA ARG A 134 10.58 4.22 -20.65
C ARG A 134 10.12 2.99 -21.42
N HIS A 135 8.94 2.49 -21.07
CA HIS A 135 8.39 1.32 -21.73
C HIS A 135 7.82 1.65 -23.11
N ARG A 136 8.10 0.77 -24.07
CA ARG A 136 7.57 0.85 -25.45
C ARG A 136 6.28 0.03 -25.62
N SER A 137 5.87 -0.73 -24.61
CA SER A 137 4.62 -1.50 -24.60
C SER A 137 4.13 -1.68 -23.17
N VAL A 138 2.83 -1.94 -23.00
CA VAL A 138 2.21 -2.27 -21.72
C VAL A 138 2.79 -3.57 -21.16
N THR A 139 3.03 -4.57 -22.02
CA THR A 139 3.66 -5.83 -21.62
C THR A 139 5.04 -5.62 -21.01
N ASN A 140 5.89 -4.83 -21.66
CA ASN A 140 7.23 -4.54 -21.13
C ASN A 140 7.17 -3.78 -19.80
N PHE A 141 6.18 -2.89 -19.63
CA PHE A 141 5.94 -2.22 -18.35
C PHE A 141 5.60 -3.24 -17.25
N LEU A 142 4.63 -4.13 -17.49
CA LEU A 142 4.24 -5.14 -16.52
C LEU A 142 5.37 -6.13 -16.21
N SER A 143 6.11 -6.57 -17.24
CA SER A 143 7.27 -7.46 -17.05
C SER A 143 8.34 -6.82 -16.17
N ASN A 144 8.66 -5.54 -16.41
CA ASN A 144 9.62 -4.81 -15.59
C ASN A 144 9.13 -4.60 -14.16
N LEU A 145 7.85 -4.28 -13.99
CA LEU A 145 7.26 -4.13 -12.66
C LEU A 145 7.35 -5.44 -11.86
N ILE A 146 6.96 -6.57 -12.47
CA ILE A 146 7.03 -7.89 -11.85
C ILE A 146 8.48 -8.26 -11.54
N ALA A 147 9.40 -8.03 -12.47
CA ALA A 147 10.83 -8.28 -12.25
C ALA A 147 11.38 -7.44 -11.09
N GLY A 148 10.98 -6.18 -10.97
CA GLY A 148 11.36 -5.32 -9.85
C GLY A 148 10.81 -5.82 -8.50
N ILE A 149 9.55 -6.27 -8.45
CA ILE A 149 8.96 -6.86 -7.24
C ILE A 149 9.69 -8.16 -6.85
N ILE A 150 10.00 -9.01 -7.83
CA ILE A 150 10.78 -10.23 -7.60
C ILE A 150 12.17 -9.88 -7.08
N ALA A 151 12.87 -8.95 -7.71
CA ALA A 151 14.19 -8.50 -7.27
C ALA A 151 14.17 -7.99 -5.82
N TYR A 152 13.14 -7.23 -5.45
CA TYR A 152 12.94 -6.79 -4.07
C TYR A 152 12.80 -7.99 -3.11
N GLN A 153 12.04 -9.02 -3.47
CA GLN A 153 11.86 -10.21 -2.61
C GLN A 153 13.16 -10.97 -2.36
N PHE A 154 14.13 -10.87 -3.28
CA PHE A 154 15.46 -11.48 -3.14
C PHE A 154 16.49 -10.58 -2.43
N LEU A 155 16.14 -9.35 -2.03
CA LEU A 155 17.06 -8.52 -1.25
C LEU A 155 17.46 -9.23 0.06
N PRO A 156 18.75 -9.26 0.40
CA PRO A 156 19.24 -9.98 1.58
C PRO A 156 18.78 -9.35 2.90
N LYS A 157 18.51 -8.05 2.86
CA LYS A 157 18.01 -7.30 4.02
C LYS A 157 16.81 -6.46 3.58
N LYS A 158 15.70 -6.62 4.29
CA LYS A 158 14.47 -5.86 4.08
C LYS A 158 14.19 -4.94 5.27
N PRO A 159 13.52 -3.81 5.05
CA PRO A 159 13.01 -2.98 6.13
C PRO A 159 12.06 -3.80 7.01
N SER A 160 12.29 -3.86 8.31
CA SER A 160 11.48 -4.67 9.22
C SER A 160 11.11 -3.93 10.49
N ILE A 161 9.98 -4.32 11.08
CA ILE A 161 9.55 -3.84 12.38
C ILE A 161 10.15 -4.74 13.46
N LYS A 162 11.02 -4.20 14.30
CA LYS A 162 11.49 -4.90 15.48
C LYS A 162 10.39 -4.88 16.55
N PHE A 163 9.91 -6.04 16.94
CA PHE A 163 9.03 -6.21 18.08
C PHE A 163 9.90 -6.30 19.35
N GLU A 164 9.98 -5.24 20.11
CA GLU A 164 10.25 -5.33 21.53
C GLU A 164 8.99 -5.91 22.18
N HIS A 165 9.12 -6.88 23.08
CA HIS A 165 8.00 -7.63 23.70
C HIS A 165 6.88 -6.68 24.20
N LEU A 166 5.89 -6.44 23.35
CA LEU A 166 4.73 -5.60 23.64
C LEU A 166 3.61 -6.48 24.23
N ASN A 167 3.90 -7.17 25.35
CA ASN A 167 2.89 -7.89 26.13
C ASN A 167 2.03 -6.94 26.96
N SER A 168 1.50 -5.90 26.36
CA SER A 168 0.69 -4.94 27.09
C SER A 168 -0.75 -4.96 26.58
N SER A 169 -1.67 -5.44 27.42
CA SER A 169 -3.11 -5.23 27.28
C SER A 169 -3.54 -3.81 27.61
N GLN A 170 -2.59 -2.90 27.83
CA GLN A 170 -2.83 -1.52 28.17
C GLN A 170 -3.54 -0.78 27.03
N LEU A 171 -4.60 -0.04 27.35
CA LEU A 171 -5.32 0.82 26.43
C LEU A 171 -4.65 2.20 26.38
N ALA A 172 -4.64 2.80 25.21
CA ALA A 172 -4.18 4.17 24.99
C ALA A 172 -5.24 4.98 24.25
N LEU A 173 -5.37 6.25 24.61
CA LEU A 173 -6.19 7.19 23.86
C LEU A 173 -5.55 7.50 22.49
N TYR A 174 -6.40 7.65 21.49
CA TYR A 174 -6.05 8.13 20.18
C TYR A 174 -5.68 9.61 20.20
#